data_bf962c7d4d99b8c8afb43c4f0d931456
#
_entry.id   bf962c7d4d99b8c8afb43c4f0d931456
#
_cell.length_a   1.000
_cell.length_b   1.000
_cell.length_c   1.000
_cell.angle_alpha   90.00
_cell.angle_beta   90.00
_cell.angle_gamma   90.00
#
_symmetry.space_group_name_H-M   'P 1'
#
loop_
_entity.id
_entity.type
_entity.pdbx_description
1 polymer ?
#
loop_
_entity_poly.entity_id
_entity_poly.type
_entity_poly.pdbx_seq_one_letter_code
_entity_poly.pdbx_strand_id
1 'polypeptide(L)'
;GYTNITVVKEQEQPDGYFTTCPYPNPEIKEAMELGIAYAKKCNADLLLATDPDCDRVGIAVKNKQGEHVLVTGNEVGMLLLDYICSRRIAMETMPEDPVAVKTIVTIDMAERIAEHYGVKVINVLTGFKFIGEQIGLLEKRGKEDSYIFGFEESYGYLSGGYVRDKDAVNGAFLICEMFAYYAALGISLLDKLNELYEQYG
;
A
#
# COMPACT_ATOMS: atom_id res chain seq x y z
N GLY A 1 -6.03 -14.32 -12.88
CA GLY A 1 -5.73 -14.04 -11.47
C GLY A 1 -4.39 -14.65 -11.07
N TYR A 2 -3.89 -14.31 -9.89
CA TYR A 2 -2.66 -14.88 -9.35
C TYR A 2 -2.89 -16.34 -8.95
N THR A 3 -2.00 -17.26 -9.34
CA THR A 3 -2.12 -18.69 -9.08
C THR A 3 -1.01 -19.23 -8.18
N ASN A 4 0.11 -18.50 -8.07
CA ASN A 4 1.25 -18.88 -7.22
C ASN A 4 1.14 -18.19 -5.86
N ILE A 5 0.17 -18.64 -5.04
CA ILE A 5 -0.10 -18.09 -3.70
C ILE A 5 0.06 -19.20 -2.69
N THR A 6 0.83 -18.94 -1.62
CA THR A 6 0.96 -19.82 -0.46
C THR A 6 0.37 -19.13 0.76
N VAL A 7 -0.56 -19.77 1.43
CA VAL A 7 -1.17 -19.27 2.67
C VAL A 7 -0.41 -19.84 3.87
N VAL A 8 -0.16 -18.98 4.87
CA VAL A 8 0.40 -19.41 6.17
C VAL A 8 -0.66 -20.19 6.93
N LYS A 9 -0.54 -21.52 6.97
CA LYS A 9 -1.58 -22.44 7.43
C LYS A 9 -2.04 -22.19 8.86
N GLU A 10 -1.10 -21.83 9.74
CA GLU A 10 -1.36 -21.57 11.14
C GLU A 10 -2.15 -20.25 11.37
N GLN A 11 -2.24 -19.40 10.34
CA GLN A 11 -2.93 -18.11 10.38
C GLN A 11 -4.08 -18.04 9.36
N GLU A 12 -4.42 -19.14 8.69
CA GLU A 12 -5.48 -19.20 7.69
C GLU A 12 -6.88 -19.09 8.32
N GLN A 13 -7.05 -19.67 9.52
CA GLN A 13 -8.32 -19.65 10.22
C GLN A 13 -8.30 -18.63 11.37
N PRO A 14 -9.42 -17.95 11.63
CA PRO A 14 -9.53 -17.01 12.74
C PRO A 14 -9.20 -17.68 14.08
N ASP A 15 -8.33 -17.04 14.86
CA ASP A 15 -8.00 -17.45 16.23
C ASP A 15 -8.13 -16.25 17.17
N GLY A 16 -9.20 -16.21 17.98
CA GLY A 16 -9.48 -15.11 18.90
C GLY A 16 -8.44 -14.96 20.04
N TYR A 17 -7.56 -15.94 20.23
CA TYR A 17 -6.45 -15.85 21.17
C TYR A 17 -5.14 -15.37 20.54
N PHE A 18 -5.10 -15.23 19.22
CA PHE A 18 -3.89 -14.85 18.47
C PHE A 18 -2.66 -15.68 18.85
N THR A 19 -2.84 -16.99 18.98
CA THR A 19 -1.83 -17.92 19.53
C THR A 19 -0.49 -17.89 18.78
N THR A 20 -0.54 -17.67 17.46
CA THR A 20 0.65 -17.60 16.59
C THR A 20 1.15 -16.18 16.33
N CYS A 21 0.42 -15.16 16.79
CA CYS A 21 0.76 -13.76 16.59
C CYS A 21 0.16 -12.89 17.71
N PRO A 22 0.75 -12.87 18.91
CA PRO A 22 0.20 -12.16 20.09
C PRO A 22 -0.02 -10.66 19.88
N TYR A 23 0.68 -10.06 18.94
CA TYR A 23 0.56 -8.66 18.55
C TYR A 23 0.33 -8.57 17.03
N PRO A 24 -0.91 -8.79 16.55
CA PRO A 24 -1.22 -8.95 15.13
C PRO A 24 -1.26 -7.60 14.40
N ASN A 25 -0.13 -6.91 14.36
CA ASN A 25 0.07 -5.64 13.65
C ASN A 25 1.20 -5.81 12.63
N PRO A 26 0.94 -5.65 11.31
CA PRO A 26 1.94 -5.86 10.26
C PRO A 26 3.12 -4.85 10.28
N GLU A 27 3.05 -3.81 11.12
CA GLU A 27 4.18 -2.91 11.39
C GLU A 27 5.25 -3.58 12.25
N ILE A 28 4.86 -4.58 13.04
CA ILE A 28 5.74 -5.23 14.02
C ILE A 28 6.47 -6.38 13.34
N LYS A 29 7.79 -6.37 13.41
CA LYS A 29 8.62 -7.40 12.79
C LYS A 29 8.26 -8.81 13.26
N GLU A 30 7.98 -8.97 14.54
CA GLU A 30 7.61 -10.24 15.16
C GLU A 30 6.30 -10.80 14.57
N ALA A 31 5.36 -9.93 14.20
CA ALA A 31 4.11 -10.34 13.53
C ALA A 31 4.37 -10.92 12.14
N MET A 32 5.44 -10.51 11.48
CA MET A 32 5.81 -10.94 10.13
C MET A 32 6.70 -12.19 10.12
N GLU A 33 7.27 -12.62 11.24
CA GLU A 33 8.30 -13.68 11.30
C GLU A 33 7.82 -15.04 10.75
N LEU A 34 6.61 -15.47 11.12
CA LEU A 34 6.05 -16.72 10.61
C LEU A 34 5.85 -16.67 9.10
N GLY A 35 5.30 -15.56 8.60
CA GLY A 35 5.14 -15.31 7.17
C GLY A 35 6.49 -15.29 6.43
N ILE A 36 7.51 -14.66 6.99
CA ILE A 36 8.88 -14.64 6.43
C ILE A 36 9.47 -16.05 6.39
N ALA A 37 9.25 -16.87 7.44
CA ALA A 37 9.69 -18.27 7.44
C ALA A 37 9.03 -19.08 6.31
N TYR A 38 7.72 -18.88 6.09
CA TYR A 38 7.01 -19.48 4.95
C TYR A 38 7.53 -18.97 3.61
N ALA A 39 7.72 -17.66 3.46
CA ALA A 39 8.22 -17.05 2.24
C ALA A 39 9.61 -17.60 1.85
N LYS A 40 10.50 -17.76 2.82
CA LYS A 40 11.81 -18.40 2.61
C LYS A 40 11.68 -19.86 2.16
N LYS A 41 10.78 -20.64 2.80
CA LYS A 41 10.58 -22.06 2.51
C LYS A 41 10.03 -22.28 1.09
N CYS A 42 9.06 -21.46 0.64
CA CYS A 42 8.48 -21.57 -0.69
C CYS A 42 9.17 -20.68 -1.74
N ASN A 43 10.23 -19.98 -1.35
CA ASN A 43 10.99 -19.05 -2.20
C ASN A 43 10.08 -17.93 -2.80
N ALA A 44 9.15 -17.42 -2.01
CA ALA A 44 8.26 -16.35 -2.43
C ALA A 44 9.05 -15.04 -2.66
N ASP A 45 8.60 -14.24 -3.62
CA ASP A 45 9.22 -12.95 -3.92
C ASP A 45 8.57 -11.79 -3.13
N LEU A 46 7.31 -11.98 -2.75
CA LEU A 46 6.50 -11.02 -1.99
C LEU A 46 5.77 -11.74 -0.86
N LEU A 47 5.77 -11.17 0.33
CA LEU A 47 4.93 -11.54 1.47
C LEU A 47 3.96 -10.39 1.74
N LEU A 48 2.68 -10.72 2.00
CA LEU A 48 1.68 -9.79 2.50
C LEU A 48 1.12 -10.32 3.82
N ALA A 49 0.84 -9.41 4.74
CA ALA A 49 0.12 -9.72 5.98
C ALA A 49 -0.84 -8.57 6.32
N THR A 50 -2.08 -8.90 6.66
CA THR A 50 -3.07 -7.94 7.15
C THR A 50 -3.17 -8.00 8.67
N ASP A 51 -3.72 -6.97 9.27
CA ASP A 51 -4.17 -7.02 10.65
C ASP A 51 -5.54 -7.74 10.77
N PRO A 52 -6.04 -8.00 12.00
CA PRO A 52 -7.22 -8.85 12.19
C PRO A 52 -8.53 -8.32 11.60
N ASP A 53 -8.72 -7.01 11.56
CA ASP A 53 -9.90 -6.36 10.96
C ASP A 53 -9.70 -6.01 9.49
N CYS A 54 -8.54 -6.38 8.92
CA CYS A 54 -8.21 -6.29 7.51
C CYS A 54 -8.31 -4.85 6.96
N ASP A 55 -7.86 -3.88 7.75
CA ASP A 55 -7.78 -2.49 7.32
C ASP A 55 -6.35 -2.03 7.01
N ARG A 56 -5.31 -2.70 7.55
CA ARG A 56 -3.89 -2.48 7.27
C ARG A 56 -3.25 -3.67 6.57
N VAL A 57 -2.27 -3.39 5.70
CA VAL A 57 -1.47 -4.42 5.04
C VAL A 57 0.00 -4.04 5.03
N GLY A 58 0.84 -4.93 5.60
CA GLY A 58 2.29 -4.85 5.54
C GLY A 58 2.88 -5.84 4.55
N ILE A 59 4.06 -5.53 4.05
CA ILE A 59 4.75 -6.39 3.09
C ILE A 59 6.21 -6.62 3.45
N ALA A 60 6.74 -7.75 2.96
CA ALA A 60 8.17 -7.97 2.85
C ALA A 60 8.51 -8.40 1.42
N VAL A 61 9.60 -7.86 0.89
CA VAL A 61 10.07 -8.09 -0.48
C VAL A 61 11.41 -8.80 -0.43
N LYS A 62 11.57 -9.82 -1.27
CA LYS A 62 12.84 -10.54 -1.38
C LYS A 62 13.89 -9.65 -2.08
N ASN A 63 15.03 -9.43 -1.43
CA ASN A 63 16.16 -8.70 -1.98
C ASN A 63 17.06 -9.58 -2.87
N LYS A 64 18.08 -8.98 -3.47
CA LYS A 64 19.06 -9.68 -4.34
C LYS A 64 19.88 -10.75 -3.61
N GLN A 65 19.95 -10.68 -2.27
CA GLN A 65 20.62 -11.66 -1.40
C GLN A 65 19.70 -12.82 -0.98
N GLY A 66 18.40 -12.77 -1.38
CA GLY A 66 17.40 -13.78 -1.01
C GLY A 66 16.78 -13.56 0.38
N GLU A 67 16.99 -12.40 0.98
CA GLU A 67 16.40 -12.04 2.28
C GLU A 67 15.11 -11.26 2.07
N HIS A 68 14.13 -11.46 2.96
CA HIS A 68 12.88 -10.70 2.96
C HIS A 68 13.03 -9.44 3.81
N VAL A 69 12.95 -8.29 3.15
CA VAL A 69 13.06 -6.95 3.74
C VAL A 69 11.67 -6.39 3.94
N LEU A 70 11.36 -5.97 5.16
CA LEU A 70 10.12 -5.27 5.47
C LEU A 70 10.13 -3.88 4.80
N VAL A 71 9.01 -3.50 4.21
CA VAL A 71 8.82 -2.19 3.59
C VAL A 71 7.84 -1.41 4.47
N THR A 72 8.22 -0.21 4.86
CA THR A 72 7.40 0.62 5.78
C THR A 72 6.12 1.12 5.11
N GLY A 73 5.13 1.51 5.91
CA GLY A 73 3.87 2.05 5.40
C GLY A 73 4.06 3.29 4.52
N ASN A 74 4.98 4.16 4.88
CA ASN A 74 5.36 5.31 4.07
C ASN A 74 5.94 4.90 2.71
N GLU A 75 6.85 3.94 2.69
CA GLU A 75 7.50 3.44 1.47
C GLU A 75 6.49 2.78 0.53
N VAL A 76 5.60 1.93 1.07
CA VAL A 76 4.52 1.31 0.27
C VAL A 76 3.56 2.38 -0.26
N GLY A 77 3.20 3.36 0.57
CA GLY A 77 2.33 4.47 0.15
C GLY A 77 2.91 5.28 -1.00
N MET A 78 4.21 5.58 -0.96
CA MET A 78 4.92 6.27 -2.05
C MET A 78 4.98 5.43 -3.33
N LEU A 79 5.30 4.15 -3.21
CA LEU A 79 5.33 3.21 -4.33
C LEU A 79 3.95 3.10 -4.99
N LEU A 80 2.89 2.97 -4.19
CA LEU A 80 1.51 2.90 -4.69
C LEU A 80 1.07 4.22 -5.34
N LEU A 81 1.40 5.37 -4.75
CA LEU A 81 1.06 6.67 -5.33
C LEU A 81 1.71 6.85 -6.71
N ASP A 82 3.01 6.59 -6.82
CA ASP A 82 3.74 6.65 -8.10
C ASP A 82 3.14 5.66 -9.12
N TYR A 83 2.90 4.42 -8.70
CA TYR A 83 2.32 3.38 -9.56
C TYR A 83 0.94 3.79 -10.07
N ILE A 84 0.02 4.19 -9.18
CA ILE A 84 -1.34 4.59 -9.55
C ILE A 84 -1.31 5.76 -10.54
N CYS A 85 -0.52 6.80 -10.24
CA CYS A 85 -0.43 7.98 -11.10
C CYS A 85 0.14 7.63 -12.48
N SER A 86 1.28 6.94 -12.53
CA SER A 86 1.93 6.55 -13.79
C SER A 86 1.02 5.65 -14.65
N ARG A 87 0.31 4.70 -14.02
CA ARG A 87 -0.60 3.79 -14.75
C ARG A 87 -1.85 4.51 -15.25
N ARG A 88 -2.46 5.38 -14.43
CA ARG A 88 -3.61 6.17 -14.86
C ARG A 88 -3.28 7.08 -16.03
N ILE A 89 -2.10 7.72 -16.06
CA ILE A 89 -1.65 8.51 -17.20
C ILE A 89 -1.46 7.60 -18.42
N ALA A 90 -0.74 6.49 -18.28
CA ALA A 90 -0.48 5.58 -19.41
C ALA A 90 -1.74 4.95 -20.01
N MET A 91 -2.81 4.81 -19.19
CA MET A 91 -4.10 4.26 -19.63
C MET A 91 -5.14 5.35 -19.98
N GLU A 92 -4.75 6.63 -19.92
CA GLU A 92 -5.65 7.77 -20.18
C GLU A 92 -6.88 7.78 -19.25
N THR A 93 -6.70 7.35 -17.98
CA THR A 93 -7.75 7.27 -16.95
C THR A 93 -7.54 8.23 -15.78
N MET A 94 -6.57 9.15 -15.89
CA MET A 94 -6.37 10.18 -14.88
C MET A 94 -7.53 11.17 -14.93
N PRO A 95 -8.22 11.46 -13.82
CA PRO A 95 -9.28 12.46 -13.81
C PRO A 95 -8.72 13.87 -14.08
N GLU A 96 -9.60 14.81 -14.44
CA GLU A 96 -9.21 16.21 -14.78
C GLU A 96 -8.59 16.93 -13.58
N ASP A 97 -9.15 16.75 -12.37
CA ASP A 97 -8.68 17.34 -11.10
C ASP A 97 -8.29 16.24 -10.10
N PRO A 98 -7.17 15.50 -10.30
CA PRO A 98 -6.85 14.36 -9.45
C PRO A 98 -6.42 14.79 -8.05
N VAL A 99 -6.91 14.06 -7.05
CA VAL A 99 -6.65 14.33 -5.64
C VAL A 99 -6.14 13.08 -4.94
N ALA A 100 -5.02 13.22 -4.24
CA ALA A 100 -4.55 12.27 -3.24
C ALA A 100 -4.70 12.87 -1.84
N VAL A 101 -4.93 12.04 -0.82
CA VAL A 101 -5.09 12.48 0.57
C VAL A 101 -4.13 11.72 1.46
N LYS A 102 -3.38 12.43 2.31
CA LYS A 102 -2.50 11.83 3.32
C LYS A 102 -2.64 12.53 4.67
N THR A 103 -2.19 11.87 5.74
CA THR A 103 -2.11 12.53 7.04
C THR A 103 -0.89 13.46 7.13
N ILE A 104 -0.95 14.43 8.04
CA ILE A 104 0.17 15.39 8.30
C ILE A 104 1.45 14.72 8.82
N VAL A 105 1.35 13.48 9.35
CA VAL A 105 2.51 12.70 9.84
C VAL A 105 3.02 11.70 8.80
N THR A 106 2.31 11.57 7.68
CA THR A 106 2.74 10.75 6.54
C THR A 106 3.81 11.49 5.74
N ILE A 107 4.74 10.77 5.16
CA ILE A 107 5.95 11.28 4.50
C ILE A 107 5.67 12.39 3.47
N ASP A 108 6.41 13.50 3.57
CA ASP A 108 6.23 14.68 2.70
C ASP A 108 6.70 14.44 1.25
N MET A 109 7.58 13.45 1.02
CA MET A 109 8.00 13.10 -0.34
C MET A 109 6.82 12.71 -1.24
N ALA A 110 5.70 12.22 -0.67
CA ALA A 110 4.46 11.96 -1.40
C ALA A 110 3.93 13.21 -2.13
N GLU A 111 4.15 14.40 -1.58
CA GLU A 111 3.73 15.67 -2.22
C GLU A 111 4.54 15.93 -3.50
N ARG A 112 5.85 15.67 -3.47
CA ARG A 112 6.73 15.82 -4.65
C ARG A 112 6.39 14.82 -5.75
N ILE A 113 6.07 13.56 -5.35
CA ILE A 113 5.58 12.54 -6.30
C ILE A 113 4.28 13.00 -6.94
N ALA A 114 3.31 13.42 -6.14
CA ALA A 114 2.02 13.89 -6.63
C ALA A 114 2.14 15.11 -7.56
N GLU A 115 2.97 16.10 -7.19
CA GLU A 115 3.25 17.30 -8.00
C GLU A 115 3.79 16.93 -9.39
N HIS A 116 4.70 15.95 -9.46
CA HIS A 116 5.24 15.44 -10.73
C HIS A 116 4.15 14.97 -11.70
N TYR A 117 3.08 14.36 -11.15
CA TYR A 117 1.95 13.86 -11.93
C TYR A 117 0.76 14.84 -12.03
N GLY A 118 0.91 16.07 -11.55
CA GLY A 118 -0.17 17.06 -11.53
C GLY A 118 -1.31 16.71 -10.57
N VAL A 119 -1.05 15.90 -9.56
CA VAL A 119 -2.04 15.46 -8.55
C VAL A 119 -2.00 16.40 -7.34
N LYS A 120 -3.16 16.91 -6.94
CA LYS A 120 -3.29 17.71 -5.72
C LYS A 120 -3.24 16.85 -4.49
N VAL A 121 -2.36 17.15 -3.54
CA VAL A 121 -2.35 16.51 -2.22
C VAL A 121 -3.16 17.33 -1.21
N ILE A 122 -4.01 16.65 -0.44
CA ILE A 122 -4.70 17.21 0.72
C ILE A 122 -4.13 16.57 1.97
N ASN A 123 -3.55 17.39 2.84
CA ASN A 123 -3.06 16.97 4.14
C ASN A 123 -4.18 17.07 5.18
N VAL A 124 -4.41 15.99 5.91
CA VAL A 124 -5.43 15.91 6.96
C VAL A 124 -4.82 15.51 8.32
N LEU A 125 -5.56 15.65 9.38
CA LEU A 125 -5.15 15.15 10.70
C LEU A 125 -5.03 13.63 10.69
N THR A 126 -4.28 13.08 11.64
CA THR A 126 -4.10 11.63 11.82
C THR A 126 -5.42 10.94 12.08
N GLY A 127 -5.64 9.86 11.34
CA GLY A 127 -6.84 9.03 11.40
C GLY A 127 -7.61 9.02 10.08
N PHE A 128 -7.83 7.84 9.55
CA PHE A 128 -8.42 7.62 8.22
C PHE A 128 -9.80 8.25 8.04
N LYS A 129 -10.53 8.47 9.15
CA LYS A 129 -11.80 9.21 9.15
C LYS A 129 -11.70 10.58 8.46
N PHE A 130 -10.56 11.26 8.57
CA PHE A 130 -10.34 12.55 7.92
C PHE A 130 -10.07 12.40 6.42
N ILE A 131 -9.46 11.29 6.00
CA ILE A 131 -9.38 10.92 4.58
C ILE A 131 -10.77 10.62 4.05
N GLY A 132 -11.56 9.80 4.77
CA GLY A 132 -12.96 9.52 4.44
C GLY A 132 -13.84 10.77 4.37
N GLU A 133 -13.60 11.78 5.23
CA GLU A 133 -14.26 13.08 5.15
C GLU A 133 -13.98 13.81 3.84
N GLN A 134 -12.71 13.82 3.37
CA GLN A 134 -12.36 14.45 2.09
C GLN A 134 -13.04 13.76 0.91
N ILE A 135 -13.14 12.43 0.91
CA ILE A 135 -13.91 11.68 -0.09
C ILE A 135 -15.37 12.15 -0.09
N GLY A 136 -16.00 12.23 1.09
CA GLY A 136 -17.38 12.73 1.20
C GLY A 136 -17.57 14.19 0.80
N LEU A 137 -16.55 15.04 0.98
CA LEU A 137 -16.57 16.44 0.52
C LEU A 137 -16.45 16.54 -1.00
N LEU A 138 -15.65 15.68 -1.64
CA LEU A 138 -15.57 15.60 -3.10
C LEU A 138 -16.89 15.11 -3.69
N GLU A 139 -17.50 14.08 -3.12
CA GLU A 139 -18.79 13.54 -3.51
C GLU A 139 -19.91 14.60 -3.45
N LYS A 140 -19.98 15.37 -2.37
CA LYS A 140 -20.95 16.50 -2.25
C LYS A 140 -20.80 17.59 -3.31
N ARG A 141 -19.64 17.63 -3.96
CA ARG A 141 -19.34 18.58 -5.05
C ARG A 141 -19.50 17.97 -6.44
N GLY A 142 -19.92 16.70 -6.54
CA GLY A 142 -19.97 15.93 -7.79
C GLY A 142 -18.59 15.70 -8.40
N LYS A 143 -17.56 15.53 -7.55
CA LYS A 143 -16.17 15.32 -7.92
C LYS A 143 -15.60 14.06 -7.28
N GLU A 144 -16.43 13.04 -7.05
CA GLU A 144 -16.03 11.76 -6.45
C GLU A 144 -14.91 11.07 -7.22
N ASP A 145 -14.93 11.19 -8.56
CA ASP A 145 -13.91 10.60 -9.44
C ASP A 145 -12.54 11.28 -9.32
N SER A 146 -12.47 12.49 -8.74
CA SER A 146 -11.21 13.19 -8.50
C SER A 146 -10.34 12.47 -7.47
N TYR A 147 -10.92 11.73 -6.52
CA TYR A 147 -10.16 10.96 -5.52
C TYR A 147 -9.50 9.74 -6.16
N ILE A 148 -8.18 9.70 -6.15
CA ILE A 148 -7.42 8.59 -6.75
C ILE A 148 -6.75 7.69 -5.72
N PHE A 149 -6.31 8.24 -4.56
CA PHE A 149 -5.61 7.49 -3.54
C PHE A 149 -5.56 8.24 -2.21
N GLY A 150 -5.64 7.49 -1.11
CA GLY A 150 -5.38 7.99 0.24
C GLY A 150 -4.61 6.98 1.06
N PHE A 151 -3.71 7.46 1.96
CA PHE A 151 -2.92 6.58 2.77
C PHE A 151 -2.41 7.23 4.06
N GLU A 152 -2.10 6.36 5.01
CA GLU A 152 -1.45 6.68 6.28
C GLU A 152 -0.11 5.95 6.39
N GLU A 153 0.83 6.51 7.14
CA GLU A 153 2.11 5.89 7.48
C GLU A 153 1.94 4.54 8.19
N SER A 154 0.81 4.36 8.87
CA SER A 154 0.43 3.16 9.63
C SER A 154 -0.18 2.05 8.77
N TYR A 155 0.30 1.90 7.52
CA TYR A 155 -0.03 0.78 6.62
C TYR A 155 -1.47 0.74 6.12
N GLY A 156 -2.19 1.84 6.21
CA GLY A 156 -3.55 2.00 5.71
C GLY A 156 -3.61 2.66 4.34
N TYR A 157 -4.27 2.02 3.39
CA TYR A 157 -4.37 2.46 2.00
C TYR A 157 -5.80 2.33 1.49
N LEU A 158 -6.21 3.25 0.60
CA LEU A 158 -7.49 3.17 -0.10
C LEU A 158 -7.40 3.85 -1.48
N SER A 159 -7.76 3.12 -2.53
CA SER A 159 -7.98 3.68 -3.87
C SER A 159 -9.45 3.60 -4.24
N GLY A 160 -10.07 4.74 -4.47
CA GLY A 160 -11.51 4.80 -4.77
C GLY A 160 -12.40 5.11 -3.57
N GLY A 161 -13.59 5.62 -3.84
CA GLY A 161 -14.48 6.18 -2.84
C GLY A 161 -15.61 5.27 -2.34
N TYR A 162 -15.52 3.94 -2.55
CA TYR A 162 -16.57 2.97 -2.22
C TYR A 162 -16.72 2.70 -0.71
N VAL A 163 -15.69 2.96 0.09
CA VAL A 163 -15.71 2.95 1.56
C VAL A 163 -15.11 4.25 2.11
N ARG A 164 -15.19 4.46 3.43
CA ARG A 164 -14.67 5.67 4.11
C ARG A 164 -13.59 5.35 5.12
N ASP A 165 -13.03 4.17 5.03
CA ASP A 165 -11.91 3.70 5.82
C ASP A 165 -10.90 2.98 4.93
N LYS A 166 -9.71 2.72 5.45
CA LYS A 166 -8.67 1.94 4.80
C LYS A 166 -9.15 0.51 4.56
N ASP A 167 -8.66 -0.08 3.48
CA ASP A 167 -9.07 -1.40 3.02
C ASP A 167 -7.84 -2.21 2.64
N ALA A 168 -7.47 -3.18 3.48
CA ALA A 168 -6.31 -4.02 3.24
C ALA A 168 -6.51 -5.00 2.06
N VAL A 169 -7.74 -5.35 1.70
CA VAL A 169 -8.01 -6.16 0.50
C VAL A 169 -7.69 -5.36 -0.75
N ASN A 170 -8.14 -4.11 -0.81
CA ASN A 170 -7.79 -3.18 -1.89
C ASN A 170 -6.28 -2.91 -1.92
N GLY A 171 -5.67 -2.62 -0.77
CA GLY A 171 -4.24 -2.40 -0.66
C GLY A 171 -3.42 -3.61 -1.12
N ALA A 172 -3.77 -4.81 -0.67
CA ALA A 172 -3.09 -6.05 -1.06
C ALA A 172 -3.21 -6.32 -2.57
N PHE A 173 -4.40 -6.09 -3.15
CA PHE A 173 -4.61 -6.25 -4.59
C PHE A 173 -3.72 -5.29 -5.39
N LEU A 174 -3.70 -4.00 -5.02
CA LEU A 174 -2.87 -2.99 -5.68
C LEU A 174 -1.37 -3.27 -5.52
N ILE A 175 -0.94 -3.73 -4.36
CA ILE A 175 0.46 -4.12 -4.11
C ILE A 175 0.84 -5.31 -5.01
N CYS A 176 -0.02 -6.33 -5.14
CA CYS A 176 0.24 -7.46 -6.03
C CYS A 176 0.29 -7.03 -7.50
N GLU A 177 -0.60 -6.13 -7.92
CA GLU A 177 -0.63 -5.60 -9.28
C GLU A 177 0.64 -4.81 -9.59
N MET A 178 1.02 -3.89 -8.71
CA MET A 178 2.26 -3.11 -8.79
C MET A 178 3.50 -4.01 -8.82
N PHE A 179 3.56 -5.00 -7.92
CA PHE A 179 4.66 -5.96 -7.87
C PHE A 179 4.78 -6.73 -9.19
N ALA A 180 3.67 -7.28 -9.70
CA ALA A 180 3.66 -8.02 -10.95
C ALA A 180 4.08 -7.16 -12.15
N TYR A 181 3.64 -5.89 -12.18
CA TYR A 181 4.01 -4.94 -13.21
C TYR A 181 5.51 -4.68 -13.24
N TYR A 182 6.12 -4.32 -12.11
CA TYR A 182 7.56 -4.06 -12.04
C TYR A 182 8.39 -5.32 -12.24
N ALA A 183 7.96 -6.47 -11.71
CA ALA A 183 8.61 -7.76 -11.93
C ALA A 183 8.66 -8.13 -13.43
N ALA A 184 7.62 -7.87 -14.19
CA ALA A 184 7.57 -8.07 -15.64
C ALA A 184 8.57 -7.15 -16.39
N LEU A 185 8.95 -6.02 -15.81
CA LEU A 185 9.98 -5.10 -16.33
C LEU A 185 11.40 -5.45 -15.82
N GLY A 186 11.54 -6.46 -14.96
CA GLY A 186 12.81 -6.83 -14.33
C GLY A 186 13.24 -5.86 -13.21
N ILE A 187 12.33 -5.08 -12.67
CA ILE A 187 12.56 -4.09 -11.61
C ILE A 187 12.00 -4.63 -10.30
N SER A 188 12.79 -4.68 -9.23
CA SER A 188 12.29 -4.99 -7.90
C SER A 188 11.61 -3.77 -7.26
N LEU A 189 10.68 -3.98 -6.31
CA LEU A 189 10.09 -2.86 -5.56
C LEU A 189 11.14 -2.10 -4.75
N LEU A 190 12.21 -2.74 -4.31
CA LEU A 190 13.32 -2.09 -3.61
C LEU A 190 14.15 -1.21 -4.55
N ASP A 191 14.40 -1.67 -5.78
CA ASP A 191 15.07 -0.85 -6.81
C ASP A 191 14.17 0.35 -7.18
N LYS A 192 12.86 0.13 -7.36
CA LYS A 192 11.90 1.22 -7.63
C LYS A 192 11.84 2.23 -6.50
N LEU A 193 11.86 1.78 -5.25
CA LEU A 193 11.92 2.67 -4.09
C LEU A 193 13.17 3.54 -4.09
N ASN A 194 14.33 2.98 -4.42
CA ASN A 194 15.57 3.73 -4.58
C ASN A 194 15.46 4.78 -5.69
N GLU A 195 14.86 4.45 -6.83
CA GLU A 195 14.58 5.43 -7.90
C GLU A 195 13.74 6.61 -7.40
N LEU A 196 12.69 6.33 -6.58
CA LEU A 196 11.87 7.40 -6.00
C LEU A 196 12.69 8.30 -5.06
N TYR A 197 13.57 7.72 -4.24
CA TYR A 197 14.47 8.49 -3.37
C TYR A 197 15.47 9.34 -4.17
N GLU A 198 16.01 8.83 -5.27
CA GLU A 198 16.91 9.58 -6.13
C GLU A 198 16.19 10.72 -6.87
N GLN A 199 14.93 10.50 -7.27
CA GLN A 199 14.17 11.47 -8.05
C GLN A 199 13.52 12.56 -7.19
N TYR A 200 13.06 12.23 -5.98
CA TYR A 200 12.20 13.11 -5.17
C TYR A 200 12.76 13.39 -3.76
N GLY A 201 13.81 12.70 -3.32
CA GLY A 201 14.39 12.79 -1.98
C GLY A 201 15.25 14.02 -1.69
#